data_64b7eaceb4772bec12cc16b943aa8e72
#
_entry.id   64b7eaceb4772bec12cc16b943aa8e72
#
_cell.length_a   1.000
_cell.length_b   1.000
_cell.length_c   1.000
_cell.angle_alpha   90.00
_cell.angle_beta   90.00
_cell.angle_gamma   90.00
#
_symmetry.space_group_name_H-M   'P 1'
#
loop_
_entity.id
_entity.type
_entity.pdbx_description
1 polymer ?
#
loop_
_entity_poly.entity_id
_entity_poly.type
_entity_poly.pdbx_seq_one_letter_code
_entity_poly.pdbx_strand_id
1 'polypeptide(L)'
;MAHDAPTALNLPMVDPLPEDTQKYFDVCQEKLGMVPNVLQAYAFDIDKLNAFTAMYNDLMLGASNLSKLEREMIAVVVSSVNKCYYCLTAH
;
A
#
# COMPACT_ATOMS: atom_id res chain seq x y z
N MET A 1 5.47 -8.18 -19.23
CA MET A 1 6.09 -9.31 -18.91
C MET A 1 6.16 -9.48 -17.43
N ALA A 2 6.51 -10.58 -17.11
CA ALA A 2 6.37 -11.00 -15.73
C ALA A 2 7.11 -10.13 -14.74
N HIS A 3 8.02 -9.37 -15.23
CA HIS A 3 8.70 -8.45 -14.39
C HIS A 3 7.78 -7.45 -13.73
N ASP A 4 6.55 -7.40 -14.14
CA ASP A 4 5.58 -6.49 -13.55
C ASP A 4 5.09 -6.98 -12.19
N ALA A 5 5.48 -8.16 -11.76
CA ALA A 5 5.17 -8.64 -10.44
C ALA A 5 5.77 -7.70 -9.38
N PRO A 6 5.00 -7.26 -8.38
CA PRO A 6 5.50 -6.31 -7.38
C PRO A 6 6.48 -6.91 -6.38
N THR A 7 6.66 -8.24 -6.40
CA THR A 7 7.58 -8.93 -5.49
C THR A 7 8.44 -9.93 -6.25
N ALA A 8 9.61 -10.23 -5.69
CA ALA A 8 10.51 -11.22 -6.26
C ALA A 8 9.97 -12.65 -6.17
N LEU A 9 9.08 -12.92 -5.22
CA LEU A 9 8.52 -14.25 -5.01
C LEU A 9 7.40 -14.60 -5.97
N ASN A 10 6.86 -13.61 -6.67
CA ASN A 10 5.79 -13.80 -7.65
C ASN A 10 4.62 -14.63 -7.07
N LEU A 11 4.14 -14.24 -5.90
CA LEU A 11 2.99 -14.88 -5.27
C LEU A 11 1.70 -14.43 -5.97
N PRO A 12 0.82 -15.37 -6.36
CA PRO A 12 -0.40 -14.99 -7.07
C PRO A 12 -1.40 -14.30 -6.14
N MET A 13 -2.14 -13.36 -6.69
CA MET A 13 -3.28 -12.76 -6.02
C MET A 13 -4.37 -13.78 -5.77
N VAL A 14 -5.09 -13.61 -4.67
CA VAL A 14 -6.32 -14.37 -4.44
C VAL A 14 -7.32 -14.03 -5.55
N ASP A 15 -7.96 -15.06 -6.11
CA ASP A 15 -8.91 -14.88 -7.22
C ASP A 15 -10.12 -15.81 -6.99
N PRO A 16 -11.34 -15.27 -6.92
CA PRO A 16 -11.66 -13.82 -7.00
C PRO A 16 -11.34 -13.08 -5.70
N LEU A 17 -11.10 -11.78 -5.82
CA LEU A 17 -10.93 -10.93 -4.63
C LEU A 17 -12.26 -10.79 -3.90
N PRO A 18 -12.26 -10.72 -2.56
CA PRO A 18 -13.47 -10.38 -1.82
C PRO A 18 -14.07 -9.07 -2.31
N GLU A 19 -15.38 -8.92 -2.21
CA GLU A 19 -16.09 -7.77 -2.76
C GLU A 19 -15.57 -6.44 -2.22
N ASP A 20 -15.36 -6.35 -0.92
CA ASP A 20 -14.84 -5.12 -0.31
C ASP A 20 -13.40 -4.82 -0.73
N THR A 21 -12.57 -5.83 -0.89
CA THR A 21 -11.20 -5.68 -1.40
C THR A 21 -11.23 -5.20 -2.85
N GLN A 22 -12.10 -5.78 -3.67
CA GLN A 22 -12.23 -5.37 -5.06
C GLN A 22 -12.67 -3.91 -5.16
N LYS A 23 -13.63 -3.49 -4.33
CA LYS A 23 -14.08 -2.10 -4.28
C LYS A 23 -12.95 -1.16 -3.90
N TYR A 24 -12.13 -1.55 -2.92
CA TYR A 24 -11.00 -0.74 -2.51
C TYR A 24 -9.98 -0.58 -3.64
N PHE A 25 -9.68 -1.66 -4.35
CA PHE A 25 -8.77 -1.60 -5.50
C PHE A 25 -9.35 -0.75 -6.62
N ASP A 26 -10.65 -0.83 -6.87
CA ASP A 26 -11.32 -0.02 -7.88
C ASP A 26 -11.22 1.47 -7.55
N VAL A 27 -11.39 1.82 -6.28
CA VAL A 27 -11.22 3.21 -5.83
C VAL A 27 -9.78 3.68 -6.02
N CYS A 28 -8.80 2.83 -5.72
CA CYS A 28 -7.39 3.16 -5.98
C CYS A 28 -7.14 3.40 -7.46
N GLN A 29 -7.66 2.54 -8.32
CA GLN A 29 -7.51 2.69 -9.78
C GLN A 29 -8.13 3.99 -10.26
N GLU A 30 -9.32 4.33 -9.75
CA GLU A 30 -10.02 5.53 -10.14
C GLU A 30 -9.30 6.81 -9.68
N LYS A 31 -8.86 6.84 -8.43
CA LYS A 31 -8.29 8.06 -7.84
C LYS A 31 -6.81 8.24 -8.08
N LEU A 32 -6.06 7.15 -8.16
CA LEU A 32 -4.60 7.19 -8.28
C LEU A 32 -4.12 6.77 -9.66
N GLY A 33 -5.00 6.20 -10.49
CA GLY A 33 -4.63 5.64 -11.79
C GLY A 33 -3.96 4.28 -11.71
N MET A 34 -3.79 3.75 -10.51
CA MET A 34 -3.18 2.44 -10.29
C MET A 34 -3.49 1.93 -8.89
N VAL A 35 -3.44 0.62 -8.71
CA VAL A 35 -3.40 0.01 -7.38
C VAL A 35 -1.95 0.04 -6.90
N PRO A 36 -1.64 0.64 -5.75
CA PRO A 36 -0.26 0.68 -5.25
C PRO A 36 0.37 -0.70 -5.16
N ASN A 37 1.64 -0.80 -5.52
CA ASN A 37 2.35 -2.09 -5.55
C ASN A 37 2.34 -2.80 -4.19
N VAL A 38 2.41 -2.06 -3.10
CA VAL A 38 2.39 -2.66 -1.77
C VAL A 38 1.09 -3.39 -1.48
N LEU A 39 -0.05 -2.87 -1.96
CA LEU A 39 -1.33 -3.55 -1.80
C LEU A 39 -1.39 -4.82 -2.65
N GLN A 40 -0.85 -4.76 -3.87
CA GLN A 40 -0.78 -5.94 -4.73
C GLN A 40 0.14 -7.01 -4.13
N ALA A 41 1.23 -6.58 -3.49
CA ALA A 41 2.17 -7.52 -2.87
C ALA A 41 1.53 -8.35 -1.75
N TYR A 42 0.57 -7.78 -1.02
CA TYR A 42 -0.13 -8.51 0.04
C TYR A 42 -1.38 -9.25 -0.43
N ALA A 43 -1.79 -9.08 -1.68
CA ALA A 43 -3.06 -9.64 -2.17
C ALA A 43 -3.04 -11.16 -2.34
N PHE A 44 -1.93 -11.84 -2.06
CA PHE A 44 -1.88 -13.30 -2.03
C PHE A 44 -2.57 -13.87 -0.78
N ASP A 45 -2.80 -13.07 0.25
CA ASP A 45 -3.43 -13.48 1.49
C ASP A 45 -4.24 -12.30 2.02
N ILE A 46 -5.57 -12.43 1.98
CA ILE A 46 -6.46 -11.31 2.30
C ILE A 46 -6.36 -10.89 3.76
N ASP A 47 -6.13 -11.82 4.68
CA ASP A 47 -5.97 -11.47 6.10
C ASP A 47 -4.74 -10.59 6.30
N LYS A 48 -3.66 -10.89 5.60
CA LYS A 48 -2.44 -10.10 5.66
C LYS A 48 -2.64 -8.72 5.01
N LEU A 49 -3.34 -8.67 3.89
CA LEU A 49 -3.66 -7.40 3.23
C LEU A 49 -4.50 -6.52 4.16
N ASN A 50 -5.53 -7.07 4.79
CA ASN A 50 -6.38 -6.31 5.70
C ASN A 50 -5.61 -5.82 6.92
N ALA A 51 -4.74 -6.65 7.48
CA ALA A 51 -3.91 -6.26 8.62
C ALA A 51 -2.94 -5.13 8.25
N PHE A 52 -2.30 -5.23 7.08
CA PHE A 52 -1.42 -4.18 6.59
C PHE A 52 -2.19 -2.86 6.38
N THR A 53 -3.35 -2.94 5.73
CA THR A 53 -4.15 -1.75 5.44
C THR A 53 -4.62 -1.07 6.73
N ALA A 54 -5.05 -1.86 7.72
CA ALA A 54 -5.48 -1.31 9.00
C ALA A 54 -4.33 -0.61 9.72
N MET A 55 -3.16 -1.23 9.75
CA MET A 55 -1.97 -0.64 10.37
C MET A 55 -1.56 0.66 9.67
N TYR A 56 -1.49 0.64 8.34
CA TYR A 56 -1.09 1.80 7.56
C TYR A 56 -2.06 2.97 7.79
N ASN A 57 -3.36 2.69 7.73
CA ASN A 57 -4.37 3.74 7.92
C ASN A 57 -4.31 4.32 9.33
N ASP A 58 -4.09 3.49 10.34
CA ASP A 58 -3.94 3.99 11.70
C ASP A 58 -2.72 4.88 11.84
N LEU A 59 -1.58 4.47 11.29
CA LEU A 59 -0.35 5.24 11.39
C LEU A 59 -0.43 6.57 10.64
N MET A 60 -1.06 6.58 9.48
CA MET A 60 -1.07 7.77 8.62
C MET A 60 -2.29 8.67 8.84
N LEU A 61 -3.44 8.09 9.22
CA LEU A 61 -4.70 8.81 9.27
C LEU A 61 -5.37 8.77 10.64
N GLY A 62 -4.96 7.85 11.51
CA GLY A 62 -5.57 7.68 12.83
C GLY A 62 -5.26 8.85 13.75
N ALA A 63 -6.02 8.94 14.84
CA ALA A 63 -5.83 9.98 15.85
C ALA A 63 -4.46 9.80 16.53
N SER A 64 -3.68 10.88 16.60
CA SER A 64 -2.41 10.88 17.29
C SER A 64 -1.99 12.32 17.58
N ASN A 65 -0.88 12.48 18.30
CA ASN A 65 -0.31 13.81 18.55
C ASN A 65 0.47 14.35 17.36
N LEU A 66 0.61 13.58 16.28
CA LEU A 66 1.29 14.01 15.06
C LEU A 66 0.29 14.56 14.06
N SER A 67 0.62 15.67 13.43
CA SER A 67 -0.17 16.22 12.34
C SER A 67 0.00 15.37 11.08
N LYS A 68 -0.92 15.57 10.11
CA LYS A 68 -0.79 14.92 8.80
C LYS A 68 0.55 15.26 8.13
N LEU A 69 0.95 16.52 8.20
CA LEU A 69 2.22 16.96 7.62
C LEU A 69 3.40 16.26 8.29
N GLU A 70 3.40 16.18 9.62
CA GLU A 70 4.48 15.51 10.35
C GLU A 70 4.58 14.04 9.97
N ARG A 71 3.44 13.34 9.83
CA ARG A 71 3.42 11.94 9.43
C ARG A 71 4.01 11.75 8.03
N GLU A 72 3.66 12.61 7.10
CA GLU A 72 4.22 12.55 5.74
C GLU A 72 5.71 12.87 5.74
N MET A 73 6.16 13.81 6.54
CA MET A 73 7.58 14.14 6.67
C MET A 73 8.38 12.94 7.21
N ILE A 74 7.84 12.25 8.22
CA ILE A 74 8.46 11.03 8.75
C ILE A 74 8.55 9.96 7.67
N ALA A 75 7.46 9.76 6.91
CA ALA A 75 7.43 8.77 5.82
C ALA A 75 8.48 9.08 4.75
N VAL A 76 8.64 10.34 4.38
CA VAL A 76 9.65 10.76 3.42
C VAL A 76 11.06 10.50 3.95
N VAL A 77 11.35 10.85 5.20
CA VAL A 77 12.66 10.63 5.80
C VAL A 77 12.98 9.14 5.85
N VAL A 78 12.06 8.32 6.32
CA VAL A 78 12.26 6.87 6.42
C VAL A 78 12.47 6.27 5.03
N SER A 79 11.68 6.68 4.05
CA SER A 79 11.81 6.21 2.66
C SER A 79 13.15 6.59 2.06
N SER A 80 13.62 7.80 2.35
CA SER A 80 14.92 8.28 1.88
C SER A 80 16.06 7.46 2.48
N VAL A 81 16.04 7.21 3.80
CA VAL A 81 17.05 6.41 4.49
C VAL A 81 17.08 4.98 3.93
N ASN A 82 15.92 4.41 3.66
CA ASN A 82 15.80 3.05 3.12
C ASN A 82 16.04 2.98 1.62
N LYS A 83 16.28 4.12 0.96
CA LYS A 83 16.50 4.21 -0.49
C LYS A 83 15.34 3.66 -1.30
N CYS A 84 14.11 3.84 -0.81
CA CYS A 84 12.91 3.41 -1.50
C CYS A 84 12.40 4.55 -2.38
N TYR A 85 12.80 4.55 -3.64
CA TYR A 85 12.41 5.62 -4.58
C TYR A 85 10.89 5.69 -4.74
N TYR A 86 10.23 4.54 -4.86
CA TYR A 86 8.77 4.50 -4.99
C TYR A 86 8.09 5.12 -3.77
N CYS A 87 8.52 4.74 -2.57
CA CYS A 87 7.95 5.27 -1.33
C CYS A 87 8.19 6.76 -1.19
N LEU A 88 9.37 7.23 -1.59
CA LEU A 88 9.73 8.65 -1.54
C LEU A 88 8.83 9.48 -2.45
N THR A 89 8.56 9.01 -3.65
CA THR A 89 7.73 9.75 -4.62
C THR A 89 6.24 9.66 -4.29
N ALA A 90 5.80 8.61 -3.60
CA ALA A 90 4.40 8.44 -3.21
C ALA A 90 3.99 9.39 -2.07
N HIS A 91 4.93 9.88 -1.31
CA HIS A 91 4.70 10.84 -0.20
C HIS A 91 5.26 12.22 -0.55
#